data_670af1ecb154c3f6057caffb9ecdfeff
#
_entry.id   670af1ecb154c3f6057caffb9ecdfeff
#
_cell.length_a   1.000
_cell.length_b   1.000
_cell.length_c   1.000
_cell.angle_alpha   90.00
_cell.angle_beta   90.00
_cell.angle_gamma   90.00
#
_symmetry.space_group_name_H-M   'P 1'
#
loop_
_entity.id
_entity.type
_entity.pdbx_description
1 polymer ?
#
loop_
_entity_poly.entity_id
_entity_poly.type
_entity_poly.pdbx_seq_one_letter_code
_entity_poly.pdbx_strand_id
1 'polypeptide(L)'
;MEMGLSKKLVLVTGSTKGIGKAIAKEFAREGADVVINGRKAEDVAKVVSALKEEFPQTNPQAAPFDITDETARNQLLEQFPEVDVLVNNMGIFQPMEVEAITDAVWNRFFQTNVLSGNALAKHYLPKMLEKDFGRIIFIASEEAIMPSGEMPQYSMTKTMNLSLAKSLSKLTKATHVTVNTIMPGSTLTEGVEAMLEEMYTQSDLPKEEWEADFMKNHRPLSQIQRLIRPEEVGRFVTFVASPYASSFSGEALRIDGGLVPTIF
;
A
#
# COMPACT_ATOMS: atom_id res chain seq x y z
N MET A 1 6.43 14.75 -15.87
CA MET A 1 5.17 15.55 -15.72
C MET A 1 5.11 15.91 -14.25
N GLU A 2 4.97 17.15 -13.92
CA GLU A 2 4.84 17.58 -12.54
C GLU A 2 3.43 17.21 -12.04
N MET A 3 3.36 16.43 -10.94
CA MET A 3 2.09 15.85 -10.46
C MET A 3 1.29 16.79 -9.55
N GLY A 4 1.76 18.03 -9.31
CA GLY A 4 1.09 19.00 -8.42
C GLY A 4 1.06 18.57 -6.95
N LEU A 5 2.05 17.79 -6.53
CA LEU A 5 2.17 17.25 -5.16
C LEU A 5 3.29 17.91 -4.34
N SER A 6 3.99 18.90 -4.93
CA SER A 6 5.05 19.63 -4.24
C SER A 6 4.53 20.24 -2.93
N LYS A 7 5.28 20.03 -1.84
CA LYS A 7 4.98 20.48 -0.48
C LYS A 7 3.69 19.92 0.14
N LYS A 8 3.05 18.93 -0.50
CA LYS A 8 1.97 18.17 0.13
C LYS A 8 2.53 17.25 1.22
N LEU A 9 1.86 17.17 2.35
CA LEU A 9 2.20 16.24 3.42
C LEU A 9 1.54 14.89 3.17
N VAL A 10 2.36 13.85 3.01
CA VAL A 10 1.93 12.51 2.62
C VAL A 10 2.30 11.50 3.70
N LEU A 11 1.34 10.85 4.32
CA LEU A 11 1.58 9.73 5.24
C LEU A 11 1.48 8.40 4.46
N VAL A 12 2.57 7.63 4.45
CA VAL A 12 2.59 6.28 3.89
C VAL A 12 2.82 5.27 5.01
N THR A 13 1.81 4.44 5.31
CA THR A 13 1.94 3.44 6.36
C THR A 13 2.75 2.23 5.89
N GLY A 14 3.60 1.65 6.79
CA GLY A 14 4.45 0.53 6.43
C GLY A 14 5.45 0.86 5.32
N SER A 15 6.07 2.03 5.36
CA SER A 15 6.92 2.58 4.28
C SER A 15 8.43 2.39 4.49
N THR A 16 8.83 1.44 5.34
CA THR A 16 10.26 1.15 5.55
C THR A 16 10.85 0.17 4.52
N LYS A 17 10.02 -0.55 3.77
CA LYS A 17 10.42 -1.53 2.75
C LYS A 17 9.32 -1.74 1.69
N GLY A 18 9.65 -2.51 0.64
CA GLY A 18 8.72 -2.97 -0.38
C GLY A 18 7.95 -1.86 -1.06
N ILE A 19 6.68 -2.12 -1.35
CA ILE A 19 5.76 -1.20 -2.04
C ILE A 19 5.67 0.14 -1.30
N GLY A 20 5.53 0.13 0.02
CA GLY A 20 5.40 1.37 0.81
C GLY A 20 6.62 2.28 0.70
N LYS A 21 7.85 1.72 0.71
CA LYS A 21 9.07 2.48 0.50
C LYS A 21 9.15 3.07 -0.91
N ALA A 22 8.78 2.29 -1.92
CA ALA A 22 8.74 2.78 -3.29
C ALA A 22 7.71 3.89 -3.48
N ILE A 23 6.52 3.77 -2.89
CA ILE A 23 5.49 4.83 -2.88
C ILE A 23 6.06 6.10 -2.25
N ALA A 24 6.67 6.01 -1.06
CA ALA A 24 7.25 7.14 -0.36
C ALA A 24 8.34 7.84 -1.20
N LYS A 25 9.18 7.06 -1.89
CA LYS A 25 10.21 7.57 -2.78
C LYS A 25 9.63 8.33 -3.99
N GLU A 26 8.59 7.80 -4.62
CA GLU A 26 7.95 8.48 -5.77
C GLU A 26 7.27 9.80 -5.34
N PHE A 27 6.62 9.84 -4.16
CA PHE A 27 6.10 11.10 -3.62
C PHE A 27 7.21 12.14 -3.35
N ALA A 28 8.33 11.71 -2.76
CA ALA A 28 9.47 12.59 -2.54
C ALA A 28 10.06 13.11 -3.86
N ARG A 29 10.11 12.28 -4.92
CA ARG A 29 10.53 12.68 -6.26
C ARG A 29 9.65 13.79 -6.84
N GLU A 30 8.34 13.77 -6.56
CA GLU A 30 7.39 14.81 -6.94
C GLU A 30 7.39 16.03 -5.99
N GLY A 31 8.35 16.09 -5.06
CA GLY A 31 8.54 17.22 -4.16
C GLY A 31 7.63 17.26 -2.94
N ALA A 32 6.94 16.15 -2.63
CA ALA A 32 6.11 16.04 -1.44
C ALA A 32 6.95 15.83 -0.17
N ASP A 33 6.45 16.28 0.97
CA ASP A 33 6.99 16.01 2.28
C ASP A 33 6.37 14.72 2.81
N VAL A 34 7.17 13.66 2.98
CA VAL A 34 6.66 12.32 3.26
C VAL A 34 6.90 11.90 4.70
N VAL A 35 5.85 11.43 5.37
CA VAL A 35 5.91 10.80 6.69
C VAL A 35 6.13 9.31 6.51
N ILE A 36 7.30 8.83 6.96
CA ILE A 36 7.72 7.43 6.89
C ILE A 36 7.28 6.72 8.16
N ASN A 37 6.37 5.75 8.01
CA ASN A 37 5.86 4.99 9.13
C ASN A 37 6.36 3.54 9.13
N GLY A 38 6.70 3.07 10.31
CA GLY A 38 7.11 1.69 10.59
C GLY A 38 7.31 1.50 12.09
N ARG A 39 7.43 0.24 12.54
CA ARG A 39 7.53 -0.07 13.98
C ARG A 39 8.91 0.17 14.58
N LYS A 40 9.97 -0.01 13.76
CA LYS A 40 11.36 0.11 14.22
C LYS A 40 11.90 1.49 13.87
N ALA A 41 12.28 2.26 14.90
CA ALA A 41 12.80 3.62 14.72
C ALA A 41 14.05 3.66 13.83
N GLU A 42 14.93 2.66 13.93
CA GLU A 42 16.15 2.57 13.11
C GLU A 42 15.82 2.41 11.60
N ASP A 43 14.84 1.56 11.25
CA ASP A 43 14.44 1.33 9.85
C ASP A 43 13.78 2.59 9.28
N VAL A 44 12.95 3.27 10.07
CA VAL A 44 12.32 4.55 9.71
C VAL A 44 13.39 5.61 9.48
N ALA A 45 14.35 5.76 10.41
CA ALA A 45 15.41 6.74 10.30
C ALA A 45 16.31 6.52 9.07
N LYS A 46 16.62 5.27 8.72
CA LYS A 46 17.38 4.93 7.50
C LYS A 46 16.67 5.43 6.24
N VAL A 47 15.35 5.19 6.12
CA VAL A 47 14.58 5.62 4.96
C VAL A 47 14.48 7.15 4.90
N VAL A 48 14.21 7.81 6.03
CA VAL A 48 14.18 9.27 6.11
C VAL A 48 15.52 9.87 5.68
N SER A 49 16.65 9.33 6.15
CA SER A 49 17.99 9.81 5.76
C SER A 49 18.26 9.64 4.27
N ALA A 50 17.91 8.47 3.71
CA ALA A 50 18.08 8.19 2.28
C ALA A 50 17.23 9.14 1.42
N LEU A 51 15.98 9.42 1.81
CA LEU A 51 15.14 10.36 1.09
C LEU A 51 15.64 11.80 1.18
N LYS A 52 16.17 12.22 2.32
CA LYS A 52 16.80 13.56 2.47
C LYS A 52 18.02 13.74 1.57
N GLU A 53 18.83 12.70 1.45
CA GLU A 53 20.01 12.69 0.59
C GLU A 53 19.62 12.75 -0.90
N GLU A 54 18.67 11.91 -1.32
CA GLU A 54 18.25 11.80 -2.72
C GLU A 54 17.36 12.98 -3.18
N PHE A 55 16.54 13.54 -2.26
CA PHE A 55 15.57 14.62 -2.53
C PHE A 55 15.72 15.77 -1.52
N PRO A 56 16.83 16.51 -1.54
CA PRO A 56 17.16 17.53 -0.50
C PRO A 56 16.16 18.70 -0.44
N GLN A 57 15.33 18.89 -1.47
CA GLN A 57 14.27 19.91 -1.51
C GLN A 57 13.02 19.52 -0.71
N THR A 58 12.91 18.28 -0.24
CA THR A 58 11.77 17.75 0.54
C THR A 58 12.11 17.65 2.03
N ASN A 59 11.07 17.50 2.85
CA ASN A 59 11.23 17.30 4.29
C ASN A 59 10.62 15.98 4.75
N PRO A 60 11.29 14.84 4.49
CA PRO A 60 10.80 13.54 4.97
C PRO A 60 10.87 13.48 6.50
N GLN A 61 9.82 12.95 7.13
CA GLN A 61 9.63 12.93 8.58
C GLN A 61 9.46 11.51 9.10
N ALA A 62 9.90 11.26 10.34
CA ALA A 62 9.85 9.95 10.95
C ALA A 62 8.59 9.76 11.80
N ALA A 63 7.92 8.61 11.61
CA ALA A 63 6.77 8.17 12.40
C ALA A 63 6.97 6.72 12.87
N PRO A 64 7.85 6.47 13.87
CA PRO A 64 8.18 5.12 14.34
C PRO A 64 7.10 4.58 15.29
N PHE A 65 5.89 4.35 14.78
CA PHE A 65 4.73 3.91 15.54
C PHE A 65 4.14 2.62 14.98
N ASP A 66 3.77 1.68 15.86
CA ASP A 66 2.94 0.54 15.50
C ASP A 66 1.47 0.97 15.46
N ILE A 67 0.96 1.20 14.27
CA ILE A 67 -0.43 1.68 14.10
C ILE A 67 -1.50 0.62 14.36
N THR A 68 -1.12 -0.63 14.67
CA THR A 68 -2.06 -1.64 15.18
C THR A 68 -2.34 -1.46 16.67
N ASP A 69 -1.41 -0.87 17.41
CA ASP A 69 -1.58 -0.46 18.79
C ASP A 69 -2.28 0.90 18.86
N GLU A 70 -3.34 1.00 19.65
CA GLU A 70 -4.15 2.22 19.76
C GLU A 70 -3.35 3.39 20.35
N THR A 71 -2.55 3.14 21.37
CA THR A 71 -1.75 4.18 22.04
C THR A 71 -0.70 4.75 21.10
N ALA A 72 0.07 3.89 20.42
CA ALA A 72 1.08 4.30 19.46
C ALA A 72 0.45 5.00 18.24
N ARG A 73 -0.71 4.53 17.79
CA ARG A 73 -1.47 5.20 16.73
C ARG A 73 -1.94 6.58 17.13
N ASN A 74 -2.41 6.77 18.36
CA ASN A 74 -2.82 8.10 18.86
C ASN A 74 -1.63 9.05 18.92
N GLN A 75 -0.44 8.59 19.33
CA GLN A 75 0.80 9.40 19.29
C GLN A 75 1.16 9.82 17.86
N LEU A 76 0.99 8.94 16.88
CA LEU A 76 1.16 9.30 15.47
C LEU A 76 0.18 10.41 15.07
N LEU A 77 -1.10 10.28 15.43
CA LEU A 77 -2.13 11.26 15.10
C LEU A 77 -1.95 12.61 15.82
N GLU A 78 -1.37 12.61 17.01
CA GLU A 78 -0.96 13.84 17.73
C GLU A 78 0.23 14.52 17.05
N GLN A 79 1.23 13.75 16.63
CA GLN A 79 2.41 14.28 15.94
C GLN A 79 2.09 14.79 14.52
N PHE A 80 1.17 14.12 13.82
CA PHE A 80 0.73 14.46 12.47
C PHE A 80 -0.81 14.60 12.45
N PRO A 81 -1.32 15.70 13.02
CA PRO A 81 -2.78 15.87 13.16
C PRO A 81 -3.51 15.98 11.83
N GLU A 82 -2.83 16.39 10.77
CA GLU A 82 -3.37 16.58 9.43
C GLU A 82 -2.38 16.08 8.38
N VAL A 83 -2.90 15.53 7.28
CA VAL A 83 -2.13 15.19 6.08
C VAL A 83 -2.95 15.54 4.85
N ASP A 84 -2.30 15.81 3.71
CA ASP A 84 -2.97 16.00 2.43
C ASP A 84 -3.28 14.67 1.74
N VAL A 85 -2.40 13.70 1.93
CA VAL A 85 -2.52 12.35 1.34
C VAL A 85 -2.27 11.29 2.41
N LEU A 86 -3.19 10.34 2.54
CA LEU A 86 -3.03 9.14 3.35
C LEU A 86 -2.93 7.92 2.43
N VAL A 87 -1.82 7.21 2.49
CA VAL A 87 -1.66 5.90 1.83
C VAL A 87 -1.65 4.80 2.89
N ASN A 88 -2.76 4.09 3.01
CA ASN A 88 -2.92 2.91 3.84
C ASN A 88 -2.28 1.71 3.12
N ASN A 89 -0.95 1.59 3.22
CA ASN A 89 -0.18 0.52 2.60
C ASN A 89 0.14 -0.62 3.58
N MET A 90 0.20 -0.36 4.89
CA MET A 90 0.55 -1.41 5.85
C MET A 90 -0.35 -2.63 5.71
N GLY A 91 0.26 -3.80 5.68
CA GLY A 91 -0.43 -5.07 5.60
C GLY A 91 0.51 -6.25 5.84
N ILE A 92 -0.08 -7.37 6.20
CA ILE A 92 0.59 -8.67 6.31
C ILE A 92 -0.08 -9.64 5.35
N PHE A 93 0.70 -10.55 4.78
CA PHE A 93 0.24 -11.70 4.00
C PHE A 93 1.00 -12.94 4.46
N GLN A 94 0.39 -14.09 4.35
CA GLN A 94 1.00 -15.38 4.67
C GLN A 94 0.14 -16.49 4.08
N PRO A 95 0.65 -17.32 3.16
CA PRO A 95 0.01 -18.56 2.77
C PRO A 95 -0.13 -19.49 3.98
N MET A 96 -1.30 -20.11 4.13
CA MET A 96 -1.61 -21.02 5.23
C MET A 96 -2.69 -22.00 4.81
N GLU A 97 -2.56 -23.25 5.25
CA GLU A 97 -3.64 -24.22 5.13
C GLU A 97 -4.86 -23.75 5.94
N VAL A 98 -6.06 -23.93 5.39
CA VAL A 98 -7.30 -23.39 5.98
C VAL A 98 -7.51 -23.87 7.41
N GLU A 99 -7.18 -25.14 7.70
CA GLU A 99 -7.31 -25.75 9.01
C GLU A 99 -6.35 -25.14 10.07
N ALA A 100 -5.27 -24.51 9.61
CA ALA A 100 -4.29 -23.84 10.48
C ALA A 100 -4.68 -22.39 10.80
N ILE A 101 -5.70 -21.83 10.15
CA ILE A 101 -6.11 -20.43 10.34
C ILE A 101 -7.04 -20.34 11.56
N THR A 102 -6.46 -20.05 12.71
CA THR A 102 -7.22 -19.88 13.96
C THR A 102 -7.90 -18.50 14.02
N ASP A 103 -8.87 -18.33 14.95
CA ASP A 103 -9.50 -17.03 15.22
C ASP A 103 -8.49 -15.95 15.56
N ALA A 104 -7.39 -16.31 16.26
CA ALA A 104 -6.31 -15.37 16.56
C ALA A 104 -5.59 -14.87 15.29
N VAL A 105 -5.38 -15.75 14.30
CA VAL A 105 -4.83 -15.38 13.00
C VAL A 105 -5.80 -14.46 12.26
N TRP A 106 -7.10 -14.81 12.19
CA TRP A 106 -8.14 -13.96 11.59
C TRP A 106 -8.14 -12.55 12.21
N ASN A 107 -8.18 -12.46 13.53
CA ASN A 107 -8.18 -11.19 14.25
C ASN A 107 -6.91 -10.37 13.99
N ARG A 108 -5.73 -11.01 13.94
CA ARG A 108 -4.47 -10.34 13.61
C ARG A 108 -4.49 -9.74 12.20
N PHE A 109 -4.96 -10.50 11.21
CA PHE A 109 -5.07 -10.01 9.83
C PHE A 109 -6.07 -8.87 9.72
N PHE A 110 -7.23 -8.99 10.36
CA PHE A 110 -8.25 -7.95 10.38
C PHE A 110 -7.76 -6.67 11.06
N GLN A 111 -7.14 -6.79 12.24
CA GLN A 111 -6.56 -5.65 12.95
C GLN A 111 -5.50 -4.94 12.11
N THR A 112 -4.60 -5.71 11.48
CA THR A 112 -3.47 -5.13 10.75
C THR A 112 -3.90 -4.56 9.39
N ASN A 113 -4.65 -5.32 8.60
CA ASN A 113 -4.93 -4.98 7.20
C ASN A 113 -6.14 -4.07 7.01
N VAL A 114 -7.05 -4.01 8.01
CA VAL A 114 -8.31 -3.27 7.87
C VAL A 114 -8.46 -2.20 8.94
N LEU A 115 -8.48 -2.58 10.22
CA LEU A 115 -8.83 -1.65 11.31
C LEU A 115 -7.80 -0.54 11.48
N SER A 116 -6.52 -0.82 11.32
CA SER A 116 -5.47 0.21 11.40
C SER A 116 -5.66 1.31 10.35
N GLY A 117 -5.90 0.94 9.10
CA GLY A 117 -6.15 1.88 8.00
C GLY A 117 -7.48 2.64 8.16
N ASN A 118 -8.52 1.94 8.63
CA ASN A 118 -9.82 2.57 8.92
C ASN A 118 -9.68 3.64 10.03
N ALA A 119 -8.92 3.37 11.08
CA ALA A 119 -8.72 4.32 12.17
C ALA A 119 -8.03 5.61 11.68
N LEU A 120 -7.02 5.50 10.82
CA LEU A 120 -6.36 6.66 10.20
C LEU A 120 -7.31 7.41 9.25
N ALA A 121 -8.04 6.69 8.39
CA ALA A 121 -9.01 7.29 7.48
C ALA A 121 -10.11 8.04 8.25
N LYS A 122 -10.64 7.46 9.34
CA LYS A 122 -11.62 8.09 10.23
C LYS A 122 -11.11 9.41 10.83
N HIS A 123 -9.81 9.48 11.14
CA HIS A 123 -9.22 10.70 11.72
C HIS A 123 -9.00 11.79 10.67
N TYR A 124 -8.45 11.43 9.49
CA TYR A 124 -8.03 12.42 8.50
C TYR A 124 -9.18 12.88 7.59
N LEU A 125 -10.14 12.02 7.26
CA LEU A 125 -11.22 12.34 6.32
C LEU A 125 -11.98 13.62 6.68
N PRO A 126 -12.45 13.84 7.93
CA PRO A 126 -13.14 15.08 8.28
C PRO A 126 -12.30 16.34 8.02
N LYS A 127 -11.01 16.29 8.33
CA LYS A 127 -10.08 17.41 8.14
C LYS A 127 -9.79 17.69 6.66
N MET A 128 -9.73 16.62 5.85
CA MET A 128 -9.63 16.76 4.40
C MET A 128 -10.89 17.41 3.81
N LEU A 129 -12.08 17.06 4.33
CA LEU A 129 -13.34 17.66 3.92
C LEU A 129 -13.42 19.16 4.28
N GLU A 130 -12.96 19.54 5.47
CA GLU A 130 -12.88 20.95 5.91
C GLU A 130 -11.95 21.78 5.01
N LYS A 131 -10.83 21.21 4.54
CA LYS A 131 -9.89 21.85 3.62
C LYS A 131 -10.33 21.81 2.16
N ASP A 132 -11.38 21.05 1.84
CA ASP A 132 -11.81 20.73 0.47
C ASP A 132 -10.67 20.15 -0.41
N PHE A 133 -9.73 19.45 0.21
CA PHE A 133 -8.68 18.69 -0.48
C PHE A 133 -8.22 17.52 0.38
N GLY A 134 -8.10 16.36 -0.24
CA GLY A 134 -7.54 15.17 0.38
C GLY A 134 -7.51 13.98 -0.54
N ARG A 135 -6.60 13.05 -0.26
CA ARG A 135 -6.48 11.77 -0.95
C ARG A 135 -6.32 10.66 0.07
N ILE A 136 -7.22 9.70 0.05
CA ILE A 136 -7.11 8.48 0.86
C ILE A 136 -6.99 7.32 -0.12
N ILE A 137 -5.90 6.56 -0.03
CA ILE A 137 -5.63 5.42 -0.91
C ILE A 137 -5.37 4.20 -0.04
N PHE A 138 -6.12 3.12 -0.29
CA PHE A 138 -5.88 1.82 0.31
C PHE A 138 -5.10 0.94 -0.68
N ILE A 139 -4.01 0.34 -0.23
CA ILE A 139 -3.30 -0.67 -1.02
C ILE A 139 -3.91 -2.04 -0.69
N ALA A 140 -4.73 -2.54 -1.63
CA ALA A 140 -5.30 -3.87 -1.56
C ALA A 140 -4.39 -4.91 -2.24
N SER A 141 -4.94 -5.73 -3.10
CA SER A 141 -4.27 -6.75 -3.92
C SER A 141 -5.26 -7.26 -4.97
N GLU A 142 -4.79 -7.89 -6.03
CA GLU A 142 -5.59 -8.72 -6.93
C GLU A 142 -6.37 -9.81 -6.19
N GLU A 143 -5.81 -10.30 -5.08
CA GLU A 143 -6.46 -11.26 -4.17
C GLU A 143 -7.82 -10.78 -3.63
N ALA A 144 -8.08 -9.47 -3.67
CA ALA A 144 -9.36 -8.90 -3.23
C ALA A 144 -10.54 -9.29 -4.13
N ILE A 145 -10.26 -9.61 -5.41
CA ILE A 145 -11.29 -9.95 -6.42
C ILE A 145 -11.04 -11.28 -7.11
N MET A 146 -9.85 -11.85 -6.96
CA MET A 146 -9.46 -13.16 -7.49
C MET A 146 -8.67 -13.93 -6.42
N PRO A 147 -9.32 -14.42 -5.34
CA PRO A 147 -8.67 -15.19 -4.30
C PRO A 147 -8.00 -16.45 -4.84
N SER A 148 -6.72 -16.66 -4.56
CA SER A 148 -5.97 -17.84 -4.99
C SER A 148 -6.38 -19.12 -4.25
N GLY A 149 -6.98 -18.98 -3.07
CA GLY A 149 -7.25 -20.09 -2.16
C GLY A 149 -6.12 -20.40 -1.18
N GLU A 150 -4.91 -19.86 -1.41
CA GLU A 150 -3.74 -20.13 -0.58
C GLU A 150 -3.71 -19.28 0.72
N MET A 151 -4.48 -18.20 0.78
CA MET A 151 -4.46 -17.25 1.93
C MET A 151 -5.81 -16.53 2.11
N PRO A 152 -6.89 -17.27 2.42
CA PRO A 152 -8.24 -16.69 2.51
C PRO A 152 -8.35 -15.56 3.54
N GLN A 153 -7.62 -15.62 4.65
CA GLN A 153 -7.57 -14.57 5.66
C GLN A 153 -6.98 -13.24 5.12
N TYR A 154 -6.05 -13.33 4.18
CA TYR A 154 -5.51 -12.16 3.49
C TYR A 154 -6.51 -11.62 2.45
N SER A 155 -6.95 -12.47 1.53
CA SER A 155 -7.85 -12.12 0.43
C SER A 155 -9.11 -11.43 0.96
N MET A 156 -9.73 -11.97 2.02
CA MET A 156 -10.90 -11.38 2.66
C MET A 156 -10.60 -9.96 3.18
N THR A 157 -9.46 -9.74 3.85
CA THR A 157 -9.11 -8.40 4.36
C THR A 157 -8.87 -7.40 3.23
N LYS A 158 -8.35 -7.86 2.09
CA LYS A 158 -8.15 -7.00 0.91
C LYS A 158 -9.47 -6.66 0.22
N THR A 159 -10.44 -7.58 0.17
CA THR A 159 -11.81 -7.30 -0.28
C THR A 159 -12.50 -6.27 0.64
N MET A 160 -12.31 -6.39 1.96
CA MET A 160 -12.83 -5.42 2.92
C MET A 160 -12.31 -4.00 2.66
N ASN A 161 -11.05 -3.83 2.25
CA ASN A 161 -10.50 -2.53 1.90
C ASN A 161 -11.20 -1.90 0.68
N LEU A 162 -11.61 -2.70 -0.32
CA LEU A 162 -12.41 -2.21 -1.45
C LEU A 162 -13.76 -1.65 -0.98
N SER A 163 -14.46 -2.45 -0.16
CA SER A 163 -15.76 -2.06 0.40
C SER A 163 -15.66 -0.83 1.29
N LEU A 164 -14.63 -0.76 2.13
CA LEU A 164 -14.37 0.38 3.01
C LEU A 164 -14.10 1.66 2.21
N ALA A 165 -13.18 1.60 1.24
CA ALA A 165 -12.86 2.75 0.39
C ALA A 165 -14.09 3.26 -0.36
N LYS A 166 -14.88 2.34 -0.95
CA LYS A 166 -16.14 2.69 -1.61
C LYS A 166 -17.13 3.36 -0.67
N SER A 167 -17.26 2.87 0.55
CA SER A 167 -18.15 3.45 1.57
C SER A 167 -17.70 4.85 1.97
N LEU A 168 -16.40 5.04 2.24
CA LEU A 168 -15.84 6.34 2.60
C LEU A 168 -15.96 7.35 1.45
N SER A 169 -15.82 6.93 0.19
CA SER A 169 -15.98 7.81 -0.97
C SER A 169 -17.38 8.42 -1.09
N LYS A 170 -18.41 7.78 -0.52
CA LYS A 170 -19.76 8.36 -0.50
C LYS A 170 -19.88 9.59 0.41
N LEU A 171 -18.97 9.72 1.38
CA LEU A 171 -18.91 10.86 2.29
C LEU A 171 -18.25 12.09 1.67
N THR A 172 -17.56 11.94 0.52
CA THR A 172 -16.81 13.01 -0.16
C THR A 172 -17.59 13.68 -1.31
N LYS A 173 -18.90 13.44 -1.39
CA LYS A 173 -19.74 13.96 -2.48
C LYS A 173 -19.66 15.47 -2.57
N ALA A 174 -19.46 15.98 -3.79
CA ALA A 174 -19.36 17.42 -4.11
C ALA A 174 -18.17 18.15 -3.44
N THR A 175 -17.08 17.42 -3.16
CA THR A 175 -15.82 17.96 -2.66
C THR A 175 -14.66 17.58 -3.58
N HIS A 176 -13.46 18.15 -3.35
CA HIS A 176 -12.22 17.76 -4.01
C HIS A 176 -11.46 16.63 -3.29
N VAL A 177 -12.10 15.95 -2.33
CA VAL A 177 -11.54 14.79 -1.62
C VAL A 177 -11.88 13.50 -2.36
N THR A 178 -10.89 12.60 -2.54
CA THR A 178 -11.14 11.30 -3.15
C THR A 178 -10.65 10.16 -2.27
N VAL A 179 -11.36 9.03 -2.33
CA VAL A 179 -10.99 7.80 -1.63
C VAL A 179 -11.00 6.66 -2.64
N ASN A 180 -9.85 6.03 -2.84
CA ASN A 180 -9.69 4.95 -3.83
C ASN A 180 -8.92 3.76 -3.25
N THR A 181 -8.99 2.65 -3.97
CA THR A 181 -8.18 1.46 -3.69
C THR A 181 -7.30 1.15 -4.89
N ILE A 182 -6.06 0.76 -4.65
CA ILE A 182 -5.15 0.24 -5.67
C ILE A 182 -4.91 -1.23 -5.39
N MET A 183 -4.98 -2.05 -6.42
CA MET A 183 -4.82 -3.51 -6.36
C MET A 183 -3.57 -3.92 -7.16
N PRO A 184 -2.40 -3.96 -6.53
CA PRO A 184 -1.21 -4.54 -7.15
C PRO A 184 -1.38 -6.04 -7.36
N GLY A 185 -0.79 -6.56 -8.43
CA GLY A 185 -0.48 -7.98 -8.59
C GLY A 185 0.83 -8.35 -7.89
N SER A 186 1.33 -9.55 -8.19
CA SER A 186 2.59 -10.06 -7.63
C SER A 186 3.73 -9.08 -7.90
N THR A 187 4.28 -8.50 -6.85
CA THR A 187 5.26 -7.40 -6.91
C THR A 187 6.59 -7.83 -6.31
N LEU A 188 7.71 -7.56 -6.98
CA LEU A 188 9.07 -7.90 -6.55
C LEU A 188 9.49 -7.02 -5.36
N THR A 189 9.17 -7.48 -4.17
CA THR A 189 9.57 -6.89 -2.89
C THR A 189 10.59 -7.78 -2.20
N GLU A 190 11.29 -7.25 -1.20
CA GLU A 190 12.22 -8.04 -0.38
C GLU A 190 11.54 -9.29 0.22
N GLY A 191 10.24 -9.21 0.52
CA GLY A 191 9.46 -10.34 1.03
C GLY A 191 9.17 -11.40 -0.06
N VAL A 192 8.93 -10.98 -1.30
CA VAL A 192 8.75 -11.89 -2.43
C VAL A 192 10.09 -12.48 -2.86
N GLU A 193 11.19 -11.71 -2.84
CA GLU A 193 12.54 -12.24 -3.07
C GLU A 193 12.89 -13.35 -2.08
N ALA A 194 12.64 -13.14 -0.78
CA ALA A 194 12.86 -14.15 0.25
C ALA A 194 11.98 -15.40 0.04
N MET A 195 10.72 -15.22 -0.38
CA MET A 195 9.83 -16.34 -0.73
C MET A 195 10.36 -17.13 -1.94
N LEU A 196 10.84 -16.47 -2.98
CA LEU A 196 11.46 -17.13 -4.14
C LEU A 196 12.74 -17.86 -3.74
N GLU A 197 13.57 -17.26 -2.90
CA GLU A 197 14.78 -17.92 -2.36
C GLU A 197 14.41 -19.21 -1.61
N GLU A 198 13.39 -19.17 -0.75
CA GLU A 198 12.90 -20.35 -0.03
C GLU A 198 12.35 -21.43 -1.00
N MET A 199 11.53 -21.02 -1.96
CA MET A 199 10.88 -21.91 -2.93
C MET A 199 11.89 -22.63 -3.81
N TYR A 200 12.93 -21.93 -4.25
CA TYR A 200 13.91 -22.47 -5.22
C TYR A 200 15.24 -22.92 -4.58
N THR A 201 15.37 -22.89 -3.23
CA THR A 201 16.59 -23.28 -2.51
C THR A 201 17.12 -24.68 -2.88
N GLN A 202 16.23 -25.63 -3.19
CA GLN A 202 16.57 -26.99 -3.57
C GLN A 202 16.41 -27.28 -5.08
N SER A 203 16.20 -26.24 -5.85
CA SER A 203 16.05 -26.32 -7.31
C SER A 203 17.40 -26.19 -8.01
N ASP A 204 17.60 -26.92 -9.09
CA ASP A 204 18.75 -26.74 -9.99
C ASP A 204 18.59 -25.54 -10.95
N LEU A 205 17.44 -24.83 -10.86
CA LEU A 205 17.15 -23.68 -11.71
C LEU A 205 18.02 -22.48 -11.35
N PRO A 206 18.71 -21.83 -12.32
CA PRO A 206 19.47 -20.61 -12.09
C PRO A 206 18.60 -19.47 -11.49
N LYS A 207 19.18 -18.67 -10.60
CA LYS A 207 18.44 -17.59 -9.90
C LYS A 207 17.78 -16.59 -10.87
N GLU A 208 18.41 -16.30 -11.98
CA GLU A 208 17.90 -15.44 -13.05
C GLU A 208 16.64 -15.97 -13.76
N GLU A 209 16.36 -17.27 -13.64
CA GLU A 209 15.17 -17.90 -14.21
C GLU A 209 14.01 -18.04 -13.21
N TRP A 210 14.23 -17.82 -11.92
CA TRP A 210 13.22 -18.01 -10.87
C TRP A 210 11.96 -17.14 -11.09
N GLU A 211 12.15 -15.88 -11.44
CA GLU A 211 11.01 -14.97 -11.71
C GLU A 211 10.16 -15.50 -12.86
N ALA A 212 10.78 -15.91 -13.97
CA ALA A 212 10.08 -16.40 -15.15
C ALA A 212 9.35 -17.72 -14.86
N ASP A 213 10.00 -18.64 -14.14
CA ASP A 213 9.40 -19.91 -13.74
C ASP A 213 8.26 -19.72 -12.76
N PHE A 214 8.42 -18.85 -11.74
CA PHE A 214 7.36 -18.48 -10.82
C PHE A 214 6.14 -17.91 -11.55
N MET A 215 6.34 -16.97 -12.46
CA MET A 215 5.23 -16.37 -13.20
C MET A 215 4.51 -17.39 -14.08
N LYS A 216 5.26 -18.25 -14.77
CA LYS A 216 4.70 -19.29 -15.63
C LYS A 216 3.87 -20.32 -14.84
N ASN A 217 4.33 -20.73 -13.66
CA ASN A 217 3.74 -21.84 -12.92
C ASN A 217 2.72 -21.38 -11.88
N HIS A 218 2.91 -20.21 -11.27
CA HIS A 218 2.04 -19.69 -10.18
C HIS A 218 1.17 -18.51 -10.58
N ARG A 219 1.50 -17.81 -11.67
CA ARG A 219 0.74 -16.65 -12.17
C ARG A 219 0.54 -16.71 -13.70
N PRO A 220 0.06 -17.86 -14.25
CA PRO A 220 0.01 -18.10 -15.71
C PRO A 220 -0.92 -17.12 -16.45
N LEU A 221 -1.89 -16.51 -15.76
CA LEU A 221 -2.81 -15.55 -16.38
C LEU A 221 -2.22 -14.16 -16.54
N SER A 222 -1.10 -13.84 -15.87
CA SER A 222 -0.45 -12.53 -16.01
C SER A 222 -0.01 -12.30 -17.46
N GLN A 223 -0.43 -11.18 -18.04
CA GLN A 223 -0.09 -10.84 -19.43
C GLN A 223 1.35 -10.32 -19.57
N ILE A 224 1.88 -9.70 -18.52
CA ILE A 224 3.26 -9.18 -18.56
C ILE A 224 4.32 -10.23 -18.25
N GLN A 225 3.95 -11.40 -17.72
CA GLN A 225 4.81 -12.56 -17.41
C GLN A 225 6.10 -12.20 -16.66
N ARG A 226 6.04 -11.19 -15.81
CA ARG A 226 7.07 -10.80 -14.85
C ARG A 226 6.43 -10.25 -13.58
N LEU A 227 7.20 -10.19 -12.51
CA LEU A 227 6.78 -9.48 -11.30
C LEU A 227 6.68 -7.96 -11.58
N ILE A 228 5.70 -7.31 -10.99
CA ILE A 228 5.59 -5.85 -11.00
C ILE A 228 6.75 -5.28 -10.19
N ARG A 229 7.35 -4.19 -10.64
CA ARG A 229 8.38 -3.50 -9.85
C ARG A 229 7.73 -2.55 -8.85
N PRO A 230 8.21 -2.46 -7.60
CA PRO A 230 7.63 -1.57 -6.58
C PRO A 230 7.48 -0.12 -7.06
N GLU A 231 8.40 0.36 -7.90
CA GLU A 231 8.39 1.71 -8.47
C GLU A 231 7.22 1.92 -9.46
N GLU A 232 6.76 0.86 -10.14
CA GLU A 232 5.58 0.93 -11.01
C GLU A 232 4.33 1.21 -10.16
N VAL A 233 4.20 0.51 -9.03
CA VAL A 233 3.14 0.75 -8.05
C VAL A 233 3.27 2.17 -7.46
N GLY A 234 4.48 2.56 -7.07
CA GLY A 234 4.76 3.90 -6.52
C GLY A 234 4.30 5.02 -7.44
N ARG A 235 4.68 4.98 -8.72
CA ARG A 235 4.28 5.97 -9.74
C ARG A 235 2.76 6.01 -9.93
N PHE A 236 2.12 4.84 -9.95
CA PHE A 236 0.67 4.77 -10.11
C PHE A 236 -0.07 5.35 -8.90
N VAL A 237 0.38 5.03 -7.68
CA VAL A 237 -0.17 5.62 -6.44
C VAL A 237 -0.01 7.14 -6.43
N THR A 238 1.17 7.63 -6.82
CA THR A 238 1.45 9.08 -6.90
C THR A 238 0.56 9.77 -7.93
N PHE A 239 0.33 9.15 -9.09
CA PHE A 239 -0.63 9.65 -10.09
C PHE A 239 -2.05 9.71 -9.51
N VAL A 240 -2.54 8.63 -8.88
CA VAL A 240 -3.89 8.59 -8.30
C VAL A 240 -4.06 9.60 -7.15
N ALA A 241 -2.99 9.95 -6.44
CA ALA A 241 -2.98 11.00 -5.43
C ALA A 241 -2.97 12.42 -6.00
N SER A 242 -2.62 12.58 -7.27
CA SER A 242 -2.46 13.90 -7.89
C SER A 242 -3.81 14.58 -8.19
N PRO A 243 -3.83 15.90 -8.39
CA PRO A 243 -5.00 16.60 -8.91
C PRO A 243 -5.48 16.10 -10.28
N TYR A 244 -4.59 15.52 -11.10
CA TYR A 244 -4.93 14.99 -12.42
C TYR A 244 -5.84 13.75 -12.36
N ALA A 245 -5.87 13.05 -11.23
CA ALA A 245 -6.71 11.89 -11.00
C ALA A 245 -8.01 12.22 -10.22
N SER A 246 -8.43 13.48 -10.17
CA SER A 246 -9.59 13.93 -9.39
C SER A 246 -10.93 13.32 -9.83
N SER A 247 -10.99 12.72 -11.03
CA SER A 247 -12.16 11.99 -11.53
C SER A 247 -12.29 10.57 -10.94
N PHE A 248 -11.25 10.04 -10.28
CA PHE A 248 -11.31 8.74 -9.62
C PHE A 248 -11.74 8.92 -8.16
N SER A 249 -12.93 8.42 -7.80
CA SER A 249 -13.37 8.37 -6.40
C SER A 249 -14.28 7.17 -6.16
N GLY A 250 -13.88 6.34 -5.18
CA GLY A 250 -14.52 5.08 -4.88
C GLY A 250 -14.17 3.97 -5.87
N GLU A 251 -13.06 4.12 -6.57
CA GLU A 251 -12.62 3.15 -7.57
C GLU A 251 -11.65 2.12 -6.98
N ALA A 252 -11.71 0.92 -7.55
CA ALA A 252 -10.78 -0.18 -7.30
C ALA A 252 -9.89 -0.32 -8.56
N LEU A 253 -8.71 0.28 -8.51
CA LEU A 253 -7.82 0.44 -9.65
C LEU A 253 -6.77 -0.68 -9.68
N ARG A 254 -6.74 -1.44 -10.76
CA ARG A 254 -5.81 -2.55 -10.93
C ARG A 254 -4.46 -2.10 -11.48
N ILE A 255 -3.39 -2.65 -10.92
CA ILE A 255 -2.04 -2.65 -11.46
C ILE A 255 -1.48 -4.07 -11.25
N ASP A 256 -2.09 -5.04 -11.95
CA ASP A 256 -1.90 -6.47 -11.74
C ASP A 256 -1.22 -7.19 -12.91
N GLY A 257 -0.78 -6.43 -13.93
CA GLY A 257 -0.16 -6.99 -15.12
C GLY A 257 -1.11 -7.83 -15.97
N GLY A 258 -2.42 -7.60 -15.86
CA GLY A 258 -3.45 -8.36 -16.57
C GLY A 258 -3.70 -9.75 -15.97
N LEU A 259 -3.38 -9.95 -14.69
CA LEU A 259 -3.56 -11.24 -14.01
C LEU A 259 -5.03 -11.59 -13.82
N VAL A 260 -5.85 -10.62 -13.40
CA VAL A 260 -7.29 -10.83 -13.19
C VAL A 260 -8.02 -10.89 -14.55
N PRO A 261 -8.64 -12.03 -14.91
CA PRO A 261 -9.15 -12.25 -16.27
C PRO A 261 -10.49 -11.58 -16.57
N THR A 262 -11.08 -10.86 -15.61
CA THR A 262 -12.37 -10.18 -15.78
C THR A 262 -12.20 -8.75 -16.26
N ILE A 263 -13.21 -8.24 -16.96
CA ILE A 263 -13.24 -6.84 -17.41
C ILE A 263 -13.64 -5.85 -16.30
N PHE A 264 -14.17 -6.37 -15.18
CA PHE A 264 -14.57 -5.61 -13.99
C PHE A 264 -13.77 -6.05 -12.78
#